data_e5b87911ef8c70f7f4f025ef4f17f096
#
_entry.id   e5b87911ef8c70f7f4f025ef4f17f096
#
_cell.length_a   1.000
_cell.length_b   1.000
_cell.length_c   1.000
_cell.angle_alpha   90.00
_cell.angle_beta   90.00
_cell.angle_gamma   90.00
#
_symmetry.space_group_name_H-M   'P 1'
#
loop_
_entity.id
_entity.type
_entity.pdbx_description
1 polymer ?
#
loop_
_entity_poly.entity_id
_entity_poly.type
_entity_poly.pdbx_seq_one_letter_code
_entity_poly.pdbx_strand_id
1 'polypeptide(L)'
;MFSQLYKGLSEFESSVELAEGVISKDDIGAFISMLTSACPYIDYMGSQYTICIDGDGYVTSVEVTYDKTAEEAQAEKEKLDKKVGEILAGIEQGWSDYDKVLYFHDSIILECNYDDTAKNCYSAYG
;
A
#
# COMPACT_ATOMS: atom_id res chain seq x y z
N MET A 1 7.96 7.71 12.44
CA MET A 1 6.93 6.63 12.44
C MET A 1 6.52 6.19 11.03
N PHE A 2 5.86 7.02 10.19
CA PHE A 2 5.45 6.63 8.83
C PHE A 2 6.60 5.99 8.05
N SER A 3 7.74 6.68 7.94
CA SER A 3 8.92 6.17 7.22
C SER A 3 9.50 4.89 7.81
N GLN A 4 9.44 4.70 9.12
CA GLN A 4 9.93 3.48 9.77
C GLN A 4 9.04 2.30 9.41
N LEU A 5 7.71 2.44 9.59
CA LEU A 5 6.77 1.37 9.29
C LEU A 5 6.73 1.06 7.79
N TYR A 6 6.67 2.09 6.93
CA TYR A 6 6.74 1.91 5.49
C TYR A 6 8.01 1.19 5.04
N LYS A 7 9.17 1.58 5.58
CA LYS A 7 10.44 0.94 5.27
C LYS A 7 10.45 -0.52 5.69
N GLY A 8 10.11 -0.83 6.96
CA GLY A 8 10.10 -2.20 7.46
C GLY A 8 9.15 -3.09 6.65
N LEU A 9 7.94 -2.61 6.34
CA LEU A 9 7.01 -3.33 5.48
C LEU A 9 7.57 -3.55 4.06
N SER A 10 8.20 -2.56 3.46
CA SER A 10 8.77 -2.69 2.11
C SER A 10 9.99 -3.62 2.06
N GLU A 11 10.66 -3.83 3.18
CA GLU A 11 11.78 -4.77 3.34
C GLU A 11 11.32 -6.15 3.86
N PHE A 12 10.03 -6.38 4.01
CA PHE A 12 9.43 -7.62 4.53
C PHE A 12 9.93 -7.98 5.93
N GLU A 13 10.19 -6.98 6.78
CA GLU A 13 10.51 -7.22 8.18
C GLU A 13 9.30 -7.78 8.93
N SER A 14 9.46 -8.88 9.67
CA SER A 14 8.40 -9.49 10.46
C SER A 14 8.06 -8.70 11.74
N SER A 15 8.96 -7.83 12.18
CA SER A 15 8.77 -6.94 13.32
C SER A 15 9.42 -5.58 13.04
N VAL A 16 8.66 -4.53 13.18
CA VAL A 16 9.11 -3.15 12.97
C VAL A 16 9.09 -2.40 14.29
N GLU A 17 10.27 -2.00 14.75
CA GLU A 17 10.43 -1.17 15.95
C GLU A 17 9.97 0.27 15.67
N LEU A 18 9.25 0.86 16.63
CA LEU A 18 8.81 2.24 16.58
C LEU A 18 9.52 3.08 17.65
N ALA A 19 9.65 4.37 17.41
CA ALA A 19 10.19 5.29 18.41
C ALA A 19 9.22 5.38 19.60
N GLU A 20 9.78 5.48 20.80
CA GLU A 20 9.03 5.57 22.05
C GLU A 20 8.05 6.75 22.08
N GLY A 21 6.87 6.54 22.64
CA GLY A 21 5.88 7.58 22.87
C GLY A 21 5.24 8.21 21.63
N VAL A 22 5.41 7.61 20.45
CA VAL A 22 4.97 8.24 19.18
C VAL A 22 3.52 7.95 18.84
N ILE A 23 3.02 6.76 19.17
CA ILE A 23 1.64 6.38 18.86
C ILE A 23 1.05 5.49 19.96
N SER A 24 -0.19 5.78 20.33
CA SER A 24 -0.92 4.98 21.31
C SER A 24 -1.45 3.69 20.69
N LYS A 25 -1.72 2.70 21.54
CA LYS A 25 -2.39 1.45 21.13
C LYS A 25 -3.77 1.68 20.50
N ASP A 26 -4.44 2.78 20.85
CA ASP A 26 -5.79 3.08 20.38
C ASP A 26 -5.78 3.70 18.97
N ASP A 27 -4.67 4.33 18.58
CA ASP A 27 -4.53 5.04 17.32
C ASP A 27 -3.81 4.22 16.22
N ILE A 28 -3.05 3.19 16.60
CA ILE A 28 -2.21 2.43 15.65
C ILE A 28 -3.04 1.80 14.53
N GLY A 29 -4.24 1.31 14.81
CA GLY A 29 -5.11 0.68 13.81
C GLY A 29 -5.53 1.65 12.71
N ALA A 30 -5.94 2.87 13.09
CA ALA A 30 -6.28 3.92 12.13
C ALA A 30 -5.05 4.33 11.30
N PHE A 31 -3.88 4.38 11.94
CA PHE A 31 -2.64 4.71 11.27
C PHE A 31 -2.23 3.65 10.24
N ILE A 32 -2.30 2.35 10.57
CA ILE A 32 -2.00 1.26 9.64
C ILE A 32 -2.98 1.29 8.46
N SER A 33 -4.27 1.49 8.72
CA SER A 33 -5.28 1.61 7.66
C SER A 33 -5.00 2.79 6.71
N MET A 34 -4.58 3.93 7.25
CA MET A 34 -4.17 5.07 6.45
C MET A 34 -2.91 4.76 5.62
N LEU A 35 -1.91 4.12 6.23
CA LEU A 35 -0.66 3.77 5.55
C LEU A 35 -0.91 2.83 4.36
N THR A 36 -1.67 1.75 4.57
CA THR A 36 -1.99 0.78 3.51
C THR A 36 -2.83 1.39 2.40
N SER A 37 -3.76 2.29 2.73
CA SER A 37 -4.56 3.02 1.74
C SER A 37 -3.76 4.03 0.92
N ALA A 38 -2.74 4.65 1.54
CA ALA A 38 -1.90 5.66 0.88
C ALA A 38 -0.76 5.04 0.05
N CYS A 39 -0.42 3.78 0.28
CA CYS A 39 0.75 3.12 -0.30
C CYS A 39 0.34 1.84 -1.03
N PRO A 40 -0.07 1.92 -2.30
CA PRO A 40 -0.60 0.77 -3.04
C PRO A 40 0.42 -0.36 -3.24
N TYR A 41 1.71 -0.09 -3.04
CA TYR A 41 2.78 -1.09 -3.17
C TYR A 41 3.04 -1.94 -1.91
N ILE A 42 2.28 -1.73 -0.83
CA ILE A 42 2.36 -2.54 0.41
C ILE A 42 1.04 -3.25 0.72
N ASP A 43 0.29 -3.63 -0.30
CA ASP A 43 -0.97 -4.37 -0.20
C ASP A 43 -0.81 -5.84 0.25
N TYR A 44 0.42 -6.29 0.35
CA TYR A 44 0.80 -7.64 0.76
C TYR A 44 0.87 -7.86 2.27
N MET A 45 0.66 -6.82 3.08
CA MET A 45 0.52 -6.96 4.53
C MET A 45 -0.73 -7.77 4.85
N GLY A 46 -0.57 -8.83 5.65
CA GLY A 46 -1.69 -9.66 6.10
C GLY A 46 -2.71 -8.86 6.92
N SER A 47 -3.92 -9.39 6.99
CA SER A 47 -5.03 -8.75 7.69
C SER A 47 -4.87 -8.69 9.22
N GLN A 48 -3.88 -9.39 9.76
CA GLN A 48 -3.61 -9.46 11.20
C GLN A 48 -2.20 -8.97 11.51
N TYR A 49 -2.10 -8.18 12.54
CA TYR A 49 -0.83 -7.74 13.12
C TYR A 49 -0.92 -7.77 14.64
N THR A 50 0.23 -7.91 15.30
CA THR A 50 0.36 -7.85 16.76
C THR A 50 1.14 -6.60 17.12
N ILE A 51 0.76 -5.94 18.21
CA ILE A 51 1.49 -4.79 18.73
C ILE A 51 2.11 -5.13 20.09
N CYS A 52 3.35 -4.70 20.30
CA CYS A 52 3.94 -4.61 21.64
C CYS A 52 3.73 -3.19 22.15
N ILE A 53 3.40 -3.06 23.43
CA ILE A 53 3.18 -1.77 24.08
C ILE A 53 4.06 -1.64 25.32
N ASP A 54 4.41 -0.42 25.67
CA ASP A 54 5.07 -0.09 26.93
C ASP A 54 4.08 0.03 28.11
N GLY A 55 4.59 0.39 29.30
CA GLY A 55 3.80 0.56 30.52
C GLY A 55 2.81 1.74 30.47
N ASP A 56 3.01 2.69 29.55
CA ASP A 56 2.19 3.89 29.37
C ASP A 56 1.16 3.73 28.22
N GLY A 57 1.17 2.57 27.55
CA GLY A 57 0.23 2.23 26.47
C GLY A 57 0.63 2.73 25.08
N TYR A 58 1.90 3.10 24.88
CA TYR A 58 2.45 3.41 23.57
C TYR A 58 2.99 2.17 22.88
N VAL A 59 2.89 2.14 21.56
CA VAL A 59 3.36 1.03 20.73
C VAL A 59 4.87 1.12 20.58
N THR A 60 5.56 0.04 20.91
CA THR A 60 7.02 -0.10 20.79
C THR A 60 7.43 -0.88 19.55
N SER A 61 6.63 -1.85 19.12
CA SER A 61 6.83 -2.56 17.86
C SER A 61 5.52 -3.06 17.27
N VAL A 62 5.54 -3.31 15.96
CA VAL A 62 4.45 -3.94 15.21
C VAL A 62 4.99 -5.20 14.58
N GLU A 63 4.43 -6.35 14.95
CA GLU A 63 4.70 -7.63 14.31
C GLU A 63 3.65 -7.90 13.22
N VAL A 64 4.10 -8.21 12.02
CA VAL A 64 3.25 -8.38 10.85
C VAL A 64 3.45 -9.75 10.19
N THR A 65 2.41 -10.22 9.56
CA THR A 65 2.46 -11.35 8.64
C THR A 65 2.23 -10.84 7.22
N TYR A 66 2.71 -11.57 6.24
CA TYR A 66 2.61 -11.22 4.83
C TYR A 66 1.80 -12.28 4.08
N ASP A 67 0.89 -11.85 3.22
CA ASP A 67 0.05 -12.74 2.40
C ASP A 67 0.77 -13.17 1.11
N LYS A 68 1.88 -12.50 0.79
CA LYS A 68 2.70 -12.75 -0.40
C LYS A 68 4.18 -12.81 -0.02
N THR A 69 4.98 -13.47 -0.83
CA THR A 69 6.45 -13.40 -0.73
C THR A 69 6.99 -12.10 -1.33
N ALA A 70 8.24 -11.77 -1.00
CA ALA A 70 8.90 -10.60 -1.57
C ALA A 70 9.03 -10.69 -3.10
N GLU A 71 9.28 -11.89 -3.63
CA GLU A 71 9.36 -12.16 -5.07
C GLU A 71 8.02 -11.96 -5.76
N GLU A 72 6.92 -12.43 -5.15
CA GLU A 72 5.56 -12.24 -5.68
C GLU A 72 5.19 -10.76 -5.69
N ALA A 73 5.43 -10.04 -4.60
CA ALA A 73 5.17 -8.61 -4.50
C ALA A 73 5.99 -7.80 -5.51
N GLN A 74 7.27 -8.16 -5.72
CA GLN A 74 8.11 -7.52 -6.72
C GLN A 74 7.60 -7.77 -8.15
N ALA A 75 7.18 -8.99 -8.47
CA ALA A 75 6.64 -9.32 -9.78
C ALA A 75 5.33 -8.59 -10.07
N GLU A 76 4.47 -8.41 -9.07
CA GLU A 76 3.24 -7.64 -9.18
C GLU A 76 3.54 -6.15 -9.35
N LYS A 77 4.47 -5.61 -8.57
CA LYS A 77 4.93 -4.23 -8.73
C LYS A 77 5.44 -3.94 -10.14
N GLU A 78 6.24 -4.83 -10.71
CA GLU A 78 6.75 -4.67 -12.09
C GLU A 78 5.63 -4.66 -13.13
N LYS A 79 4.58 -5.48 -12.95
CA LYS A 79 3.40 -5.47 -13.82
C LYS A 79 2.64 -4.15 -13.71
N LEU A 80 2.44 -3.66 -12.48
CA LEU A 80 1.76 -2.38 -12.24
C LEU A 80 2.56 -1.23 -12.83
N ASP A 81 3.87 -1.15 -12.57
CA ASP A 81 4.75 -0.11 -13.08
C ASP A 81 4.76 -0.10 -14.62
N LYS A 82 4.76 -1.28 -15.26
CA LYS A 82 4.65 -1.41 -16.71
C LYS A 82 3.32 -0.83 -17.20
N LYS A 83 2.20 -1.20 -16.57
CA LYS A 83 0.87 -0.72 -16.96
C LYS A 83 0.73 0.79 -16.77
N VAL A 84 1.21 1.32 -15.66
CA VAL A 84 1.28 2.77 -15.42
C VAL A 84 2.11 3.46 -16.51
N GLY A 85 3.25 2.87 -16.87
CA GLY A 85 4.10 3.38 -17.94
C GLY A 85 3.40 3.41 -19.31
N GLU A 86 2.62 2.38 -19.65
CA GLU A 86 1.82 2.32 -20.88
C GLU A 86 0.76 3.42 -20.91
N ILE A 87 0.03 3.63 -19.81
CA ILE A 87 -0.97 4.71 -19.70
C ILE A 87 -0.29 6.07 -19.80
N LEU A 88 0.81 6.30 -19.09
CA LEU A 88 1.54 7.56 -19.14
C LEU A 88 2.08 7.88 -20.53
N ALA A 89 2.50 6.87 -21.29
CA ALA A 89 2.98 7.04 -22.67
C ALA A 89 1.89 7.51 -23.65
N GLY A 90 0.62 7.36 -23.32
CA GLY A 90 -0.51 7.84 -24.12
C GLY A 90 -0.81 9.33 -23.96
N ILE A 91 -0.12 10.04 -23.05
CA ILE A 91 -0.30 11.49 -22.86
C ILE A 91 0.34 12.24 -24.03
N GLU A 92 -0.46 13.09 -24.70
CA GLU A 92 0.05 13.91 -25.79
C GLU A 92 0.63 15.24 -25.30
N GLN A 93 1.66 15.72 -25.99
CA GLN A 93 2.25 17.00 -25.69
C GLN A 93 1.24 18.14 -25.98
N GLY A 94 1.04 19.01 -24.98
CA GLY A 94 0.14 20.14 -25.10
C GLY A 94 -1.26 19.91 -24.51
N TRP A 95 -1.56 18.71 -24.00
CA TRP A 95 -2.79 18.49 -23.26
C TRP A 95 -2.86 19.35 -22.00
N SER A 96 -4.05 19.91 -21.77
CA SER A 96 -4.34 20.57 -20.50
C SER A 96 -4.39 19.56 -19.36
N ASP A 97 -4.36 20.03 -18.11
CA ASP A 97 -4.50 19.15 -16.96
C ASP A 97 -5.88 18.48 -16.93
N TYR A 98 -6.92 19.16 -17.45
CA TYR A 98 -8.25 18.57 -17.61
C TYR A 98 -8.24 17.39 -18.60
N ASP A 99 -7.58 17.53 -19.76
CA ASP A 99 -7.49 16.44 -20.76
C ASP A 99 -6.73 15.24 -20.19
N LYS A 100 -5.67 15.47 -19.42
CA LYS A 100 -4.93 14.41 -18.73
C LYS A 100 -5.77 13.68 -17.70
N VAL A 101 -6.52 14.43 -16.86
CA VAL A 101 -7.41 13.82 -15.87
C VAL A 101 -8.51 12.99 -16.53
N LEU A 102 -9.11 13.50 -17.61
CA LEU A 102 -10.13 12.77 -18.37
C LEU A 102 -9.55 11.49 -18.99
N TYR A 103 -8.38 11.57 -19.58
CA TYR A 103 -7.68 10.42 -20.14
C TYR A 103 -7.37 9.34 -19.08
N PHE A 104 -6.89 9.73 -17.91
CA PHE A 104 -6.66 8.77 -16.82
C PHE A 104 -7.95 8.13 -16.32
N HIS A 105 -9.00 8.93 -16.14
CA HIS A 105 -10.31 8.43 -15.76
C HIS A 105 -10.83 7.39 -16.76
N ASP A 106 -10.79 7.70 -18.04
CA ASP A 106 -11.27 6.80 -19.09
C ASP A 106 -10.40 5.54 -19.19
N SER A 107 -9.06 5.67 -19.06
CA SER A 107 -8.14 4.53 -19.04
C SER A 107 -8.46 3.56 -17.90
N ILE A 108 -8.73 4.09 -16.70
CA ILE A 108 -9.08 3.27 -15.53
C ILE A 108 -10.42 2.58 -15.75
N ILE A 109 -11.45 3.30 -16.19
CA ILE A 109 -12.79 2.72 -16.40
C ILE A 109 -12.79 1.63 -17.48
N LEU A 110 -12.03 1.82 -18.54
CA LEU A 110 -12.01 0.86 -19.66
C LEU A 110 -11.19 -0.40 -19.36
N GLU A 111 -10.22 -0.31 -18.47
CA GLU A 111 -9.29 -1.39 -18.20
C GLU A 111 -9.53 -2.10 -16.87
N CYS A 112 -10.16 -1.45 -15.89
CA CYS A 112 -10.48 -2.07 -14.60
C CYS A 112 -11.85 -2.74 -14.65
N ASN A 113 -11.89 -4.00 -14.26
CA ASN A 113 -13.13 -4.72 -13.99
C ASN A 113 -13.29 -4.91 -12.49
N TYR A 114 -14.53 -4.92 -12.02
CA TYR A 114 -14.78 -5.22 -10.61
C TYR A 114 -14.50 -6.70 -10.34
N ASP A 115 -13.61 -7.01 -9.39
CA ASP A 115 -13.32 -8.38 -8.98
C ASP A 115 -14.24 -8.81 -7.84
N ASP A 116 -15.23 -9.65 -8.17
CA ASP A 116 -16.17 -10.23 -7.21
C ASP A 116 -15.55 -11.35 -6.35
N THR A 117 -14.32 -11.79 -6.66
CA THR A 117 -13.69 -12.92 -5.95
C THR A 117 -13.14 -12.56 -4.59
N ALA A 118 -13.12 -11.29 -4.24
CA ALA A 118 -12.64 -10.70 -2.99
C ALA A 118 -11.14 -10.93 -2.67
N LYS A 119 -10.42 -11.66 -3.51
CA LYS A 119 -9.01 -11.96 -3.27
C LYS A 119 -8.11 -10.74 -3.47
N ASN A 120 -8.40 -9.94 -4.50
CA ASN A 120 -7.62 -8.76 -4.89
C ASN A 120 -8.45 -7.46 -4.94
N CYS A 121 -9.68 -7.47 -4.44
CA CYS A 121 -10.62 -6.36 -4.57
C CYS A 121 -10.15 -5.04 -3.90
N TYR A 122 -9.13 -5.10 -3.06
CA TYR A 122 -8.52 -3.93 -2.41
C TYR A 122 -7.11 -3.62 -2.94
N SER A 123 -6.67 -4.30 -4.00
CA SER A 123 -5.34 -4.19 -4.57
C SER A 123 -5.39 -3.57 -5.96
N ALA A 124 -4.35 -2.84 -6.34
CA ALA A 124 -4.18 -2.32 -7.70
C ALA A 124 -3.87 -3.42 -8.74
N TYR A 125 -3.75 -4.68 -8.32
CA TYR A 125 -3.45 -5.84 -9.17
C TYR A 125 -4.68 -6.72 -9.48
N GLY A 126 -5.85 -6.39 -8.88
CA GLY A 126 -7.12 -7.08 -9.08
C GLY A 126 -7.79 -6.80 -10.41
#